data_e736f656911d6633bde3df9ee5b2e4bc
#
_entry.id   e736f656911d6633bde3df9ee5b2e4bc
#
_cell.length_a   1.000
_cell.length_b   1.000
_cell.length_c   1.000
_cell.angle_alpha   90.00
_cell.angle_beta   90.00
_cell.angle_gamma   90.00
#
_symmetry.space_group_name_H-M   'P 1'
#
loop_
_entity.id
_entity.type
_entity.pdbx_description
1 polymer ?
#
loop_
_entity_poly.entity_id
_entity_poly.type
_entity_poly.pdbx_seq_one_letter_code
_entity_poly.pdbx_strand_id
1 'polypeptide(L)' 'MPTAYVLLNCDLGSESEIIKKIKEVPEVIEVNGVFGVYDIIVRISSDNMDKLREIITWKIRKIDKVRSTLTMIVIEGQNN' A
#
# COMPACT_ATOMS: atom_id res chain seq x y z
N MET A 1 -14.98 8.11 1.00
CA MET A 1 -14.04 7.07 1.45
C MET A 1 -12.62 7.51 1.18
N PRO A 2 -11.83 7.74 2.19
CA PRO A 2 -10.44 8.15 1.99
C PRO A 2 -9.64 7.06 1.28
N THR A 3 -8.74 7.49 0.42
CA THR A 3 -7.89 6.62 -0.38
C THR A 3 -6.44 7.02 -0.23
N ALA A 4 -5.55 6.03 -0.22
CA ALA A 4 -4.11 6.27 -0.16
C ALA A 4 -3.39 5.41 -1.19
N TYR A 5 -2.26 5.93 -1.65
CA TYR A 5 -1.28 5.15 -2.40
C TYR A 5 -0.11 4.90 -1.49
N VAL A 6 0.31 3.65 -1.40
CA VAL A 6 1.49 3.26 -0.61
C VAL A 6 2.52 2.69 -1.56
N LEU A 7 3.69 3.30 -1.55
CA LEU A 7 4.82 2.85 -2.37
C LEU A 7 5.78 2.11 -1.45
N LEU A 8 6.21 0.93 -1.86
CA LEU A 8 7.03 0.06 -1.04
C LEU A 8 8.33 -0.31 -1.71
N ASN A 9 9.39 -0.40 -0.92
CA ASN A 9 10.59 -1.12 -1.30
C ASN A 9 10.66 -2.39 -0.47
N CYS A 10 11.18 -3.45 -1.05
CA CYS A 10 11.27 -4.75 -0.38
C CYS A 10 12.59 -5.43 -0.68
N ASP A 11 12.85 -6.52 0.04
CA ASP A 11 14.04 -7.32 -0.20
C ASP A 11 14.01 -7.89 -1.61
N LEU A 12 15.17 -7.99 -2.21
CA LEU A 12 15.33 -8.50 -3.57
C LEU A 12 14.73 -9.91 -3.69
N GLY A 13 13.86 -10.08 -4.67
CA GLY A 13 13.24 -11.38 -4.94
C GLY A 13 12.00 -11.68 -4.11
N SER A 14 11.56 -10.76 -3.24
CA SER A 14 10.40 -10.99 -2.38
C SER A 14 9.10 -10.34 -2.89
N GLU A 15 9.14 -9.70 -4.06
CA GLU A 15 8.01 -8.95 -4.59
C GLU A 15 6.73 -9.78 -4.71
N SER A 16 6.84 -10.97 -5.29
CA SER A 16 5.67 -11.83 -5.51
C SER A 16 5.01 -12.25 -4.20
N GLU A 17 5.82 -12.58 -3.22
CA GLU A 17 5.36 -12.99 -1.90
C GLU A 17 4.63 -11.86 -1.19
N ILE A 18 5.18 -10.66 -1.27
CA ILE A 18 4.59 -9.47 -0.65
C ILE A 18 3.28 -9.09 -1.35
N ILE A 19 3.27 -9.09 -2.68
CA ILE A 19 2.07 -8.78 -3.45
C ILE A 19 0.94 -9.75 -3.09
N LYS A 20 1.27 -11.03 -2.93
CA LYS A 20 0.29 -12.04 -2.56
C LYS A 20 -0.34 -11.71 -1.20
N LYS A 21 0.49 -11.33 -0.22
CA LYS A 21 -0.01 -10.98 1.11
C LYS A 21 -0.86 -9.70 1.08
N ILE A 22 -0.45 -8.73 0.30
CA ILE A 22 -1.20 -7.47 0.17
C ILE A 22 -2.58 -7.73 -0.44
N LYS A 23 -2.67 -8.63 -1.41
CA LYS A 23 -3.96 -8.98 -2.03
C LYS A 23 -4.94 -9.60 -1.06
N GLU A 24 -4.46 -10.14 0.07
CA GLU A 24 -5.33 -10.71 1.09
C GLU A 24 -5.99 -9.65 1.99
N VAL A 25 -5.55 -8.40 1.90
CA VAL A 25 -6.11 -7.30 2.68
C VAL A 25 -7.37 -6.79 1.97
N PRO A 26 -8.55 -6.88 2.61
CA PRO A 26 -9.81 -6.54 1.93
C PRO A 26 -9.90 -5.11 1.41
N GLU A 27 -9.24 -4.17 2.09
CA GLU A 27 -9.31 -2.74 1.75
C GLU A 27 -8.40 -2.37 0.57
N VAL A 28 -7.55 -3.29 0.13
CA VAL A 28 -6.68 -3.04 -1.02
C VAL A 28 -7.50 -3.10 -2.30
N ILE A 29 -7.45 -2.02 -3.07
CA ILE A 29 -8.16 -1.92 -4.34
C ILE A 29 -7.30 -2.49 -5.46
N GLU A 30 -5.99 -2.19 -5.41
CA GLU A 30 -5.08 -2.54 -6.48
C GLU A 30 -3.66 -2.63 -5.93
N VAL A 31 -2.89 -3.59 -6.42
CA VAL A 31 -1.47 -3.70 -6.09
C VAL A 31 -0.72 -4.11 -7.35
N ASN A 32 0.39 -3.43 -7.62
CA ASN A 32 1.22 -3.69 -8.80
C ASN A 32 2.69 -3.67 -8.43
N GLY A 33 3.45 -4.59 -9.02
CA GLY A 33 4.89 -4.48 -9.07
C GLY A 33 5.26 -3.41 -10.09
N VAL A 34 6.26 -2.59 -9.80
CA VAL A 34 6.67 -1.51 -10.68
C VAL A 34 8.19 -1.46 -10.77
N PHE A 35 8.69 -0.80 -11.81
CA PHE A 35 10.11 -0.50 -11.94
C PHE A 35 10.35 0.96 -11.61
N GLY A 36 11.38 1.25 -10.84
CA GLY A 36 11.75 2.62 -10.50
C GLY A 36 12.32 2.70 -9.10
N VAL A 37 12.11 3.83 -8.47
CA VAL A 37 12.61 4.07 -7.10
C VAL A 37 11.94 3.12 -6.12
N TYR A 38 10.69 2.74 -6.37
CA TYR A 38 9.94 1.79 -5.54
C TYR A 38 9.66 0.52 -6.32
N ASP A 39 9.40 -0.56 -5.58
CA ASP A 39 9.19 -1.89 -6.16
C ASP A 39 7.72 -2.24 -6.33
N ILE A 40 6.87 -1.70 -5.45
CA ILE A 40 5.44 -2.05 -5.41
C ILE A 40 4.63 -0.79 -5.13
N ILE A 41 3.50 -0.65 -5.81
CA ILE A 41 2.52 0.40 -5.53
C ILE A 41 1.19 -0.24 -5.16
N VAL A 42 0.58 0.27 -4.08
CA VAL A 42 -0.69 -0.23 -3.55
C VAL A 42 -1.68 0.91 -3.45
N ARG A 43 -2.93 0.65 -3.87
CA ARG A 43 -4.02 1.60 -3.67
C ARG A 43 -5.00 1.01 -2.66
N ILE A 44 -5.27 1.76 -1.60
CA ILE A 44 -6.08 1.32 -0.46
C ILE A 44 -7.16 2.33 -0.19
N SER A 45 -8.37 1.87 0.12
CA SER A 45 -9.48 2.73 0.51
C SER A 45 -10.15 2.17 1.77
N SER A 46 -10.69 3.06 2.59
CA SER A 46 -11.35 2.65 3.82
C SER A 46 -12.47 3.63 4.17
N ASP A 47 -13.28 3.28 5.18
CA ASP A 47 -14.44 4.07 5.59
C ASP A 47 -14.05 5.42 6.14
N ASN A 48 -12.95 5.50 6.89
CA ASN A 48 -12.50 6.75 7.48
C ASN A 48 -10.97 6.77 7.56
N MET A 49 -10.44 7.95 7.87
CA MET A 49 -8.99 8.18 7.88
C MET A 49 -8.28 7.37 8.95
N ASP A 50 -8.86 7.26 10.14
CA ASP A 50 -8.23 6.51 11.23
C ASP A 50 -8.07 5.04 10.86
N LYS A 51 -9.10 4.47 10.28
CA LYS A 51 -9.07 3.07 9.84
C LYS A 51 -8.07 2.88 8.71
N LEU A 52 -8.00 3.83 7.78
CA LEU A 52 -7.03 3.78 6.70
C LEU A 52 -5.60 3.75 7.23
N ARG A 53 -5.29 4.60 8.21
CA ARG A 53 -3.96 4.63 8.83
C ARG A 53 -3.65 3.34 9.57
N GLU A 54 -4.62 2.75 10.25
CA GLU A 54 -4.43 1.48 10.93
C GLU A 54 -4.09 0.36 9.95
N ILE A 55 -4.81 0.29 8.83
CA ILE A 55 -4.56 -0.72 7.81
C ILE A 55 -3.16 -0.58 7.25
N ILE A 56 -2.75 0.63 6.92
CA ILE A 56 -1.41 0.87 6.38
C ILE A 56 -0.34 0.48 7.40
N THR A 57 -0.50 0.91 8.64
CA THR A 57 0.48 0.66 9.69
C THR A 57 0.60 -0.82 10.04
N TRP A 58 -0.52 -1.48 10.23
CA TRP A 58 -0.53 -2.83 10.80
C TRP A 58 -0.62 -3.95 9.77
N LYS A 59 -1.21 -3.69 8.60
CA LYS A 59 -1.39 -4.73 7.59
C LYS A 59 -0.43 -4.61 6.41
N ILE A 60 0.09 -3.41 6.13
CA ILE A 60 0.98 -3.21 5.00
C ILE A 60 2.44 -3.07 5.46
N ARG A 61 2.70 -2.11 6.35
CA ARG A 61 4.08 -1.82 6.77
C ARG A 61 4.71 -2.94 7.59
N LYS A 62 3.90 -3.79 8.20
CA LYS A 62 4.38 -4.91 9.02
C LYS A 62 4.63 -6.19 8.24
N ILE A 63 4.37 -6.20 6.94
CA ILE A 63 4.64 -7.37 6.11
C ILE A 63 6.15 -7.65 6.12
N ASP A 64 6.51 -8.90 6.35
CA ASP A 64 7.90 -9.31 6.36
C ASP A 64 8.56 -8.98 5.03
N LYS A 65 9.82 -8.53 5.08
CA LYS A 65 10.66 -8.16 3.93
C LYS A 65 10.30 -6.83 3.27
N VAL A 66 9.31 -6.10 3.78
CA VAL A 66 9.07 -4.71 3.40
C VAL A 66 10.12 -3.86 4.12
N ARG A 67 10.90 -3.10 3.34
CA ARG A 67 12.02 -2.32 3.88
C ARG A 67 11.66 -0.88 4.16
N SER A 68 10.98 -0.23 3.22
CA SER A 68 10.58 1.17 3.39
C SER A 68 9.25 1.40 2.70
N THR A 69 8.52 2.38 3.20
CA THR A 69 7.22 2.73 2.64
C THR A 69 7.10 4.25 2.54
N LEU A 70 6.36 4.68 1.53
CA LEU A 70 5.96 6.07 1.37
C LEU A 70 4.46 6.09 1.14
N THR A 71 3.74 6.82 2.00
CA THR A 71 2.28 6.89 1.91
C THR A 71 1.86 8.25 1.39
N MET A 72 1.00 8.25 0.37
CA MET A 72 0.40 9.47 -0.17
C MET A 72 -1.11 9.34 -0.05
N ILE A 73 -1.73 10.26 0.69
CA ILE A 73 -3.17 10.26 0.89
C ILE A 73 -3.80 11.19 -0.14
N VAL A 74 -4.81 10.67 -0.83
CA VAL A 74 -5.51 11.45 -1.86
C VAL A 74 -6.30 12.58 -1.18
N ILE A 75 -6.14 13.80 -1.70
CA ILE A 75 -6.92 14.95 -1.23
C ILE A 75 -8.25 14.93 -1.96
N GLU A 76 -9.31 14.69 -1.23
CA GLU A 76 -10.64 14.62 -1.82
C GLU A 76 -11.03 15.98 -2.43
N GLY A 77 -11.68 15.92 -3.58
CA GLY A 77 -12.10 17.12 -4.28
C GLY A 77 -11.02 17.76 -5.16
N GLN A 78 -9.79 17.24 -5.13
CA GLN A 78 -8.66 17.76 -5.92
C GLN A 78 -8.35 16.91 -7.14
N ASN A 79 -8.89 15.72 -7.20
CA ASN A 79 -8.64 14.78 -8.29
C ASN A 79 -9.81 14.79 -9.27
N ASN A 80 -9.51 14.68 -10.52
CA ASN A 80 -10.50 14.62 -11.60
C ASN A 80 -10.71 13.19 -12.06
#